data_04257b165fa40270eaf84c4ff4e8cbed
#
_entry.id   04257b165fa40270eaf84c4ff4e8cbed
#
_cell.length_a   1.000
_cell.length_b   1.000
_cell.length_c   1.000
_cell.angle_alpha   90.00
_cell.angle_beta   90.00
_cell.angle_gamma   90.00
#
_symmetry.space_group_name_H-M   'P 1'
#
loop_
_entity.id
_entity.type
_entity.pdbx_description
1 polymer ?
#
loop_
_entity_poly.entity_id
_entity_poly.type
_entity_poly.pdbx_seq_one_letter_code
_entity_poly.pdbx_strand_id
1 'polypeptide(L)'
;HLLLADRLEIKNRLSKEKQRREADLKAKKQNEDLEAPASELYGEESWGSHVNPFAGMSVNIPDRQDIDLQEFVMPIATRQVTSNYGYRHSFGRMHYGTDLKLSHGDTVRAAFSGKVRIKSYEGGGYGNYVVIRHPNGLETVYGHMSRSIVREGTVVRAGDPIGLGGSTGRSTGPHLHFEARFMGIPIDPSDLFDFQAGVPRYDVFAFVKGAYRTPRSFAVAKAAAKPKKSGESNEEQFKTHRIKKGETVRAIAAQYGVSVGKLCRTNGISARAKLS
;
A
#
# COMPACT_ATOMS: atom_id res chain seq x y z
N HIS A 1 -51.20 -12.68 -25.15
CA HIS A 1 -49.88 -13.29 -25.01
C HIS A 1 -48.77 -12.45 -25.64
N LEU A 2 -48.97 -11.93 -26.84
CA LEU A 2 -47.99 -11.05 -27.56
C LEU A 2 -47.65 -9.80 -26.74
N LEU A 3 -48.63 -9.10 -26.15
CA LEU A 3 -48.41 -7.90 -25.34
C LEU A 3 -47.56 -8.13 -24.06
N LEU A 4 -47.53 -9.33 -23.52
CA LEU A 4 -46.75 -9.71 -22.36
C LEU A 4 -45.28 -9.98 -22.75
N ALA A 5 -45.08 -10.62 -23.90
CA ALA A 5 -43.76 -10.89 -24.47
C ALA A 5 -43.04 -9.55 -24.83
N ASP A 6 -43.77 -8.64 -25.49
CA ASP A 6 -43.26 -7.33 -25.88
C ASP A 6 -42.88 -6.48 -24.66
N ARG A 7 -43.70 -6.49 -23.60
CA ARG A 7 -43.39 -5.81 -22.32
C ARG A 7 -42.15 -6.37 -21.64
N LEU A 8 -41.97 -7.69 -21.67
CA LEU A 8 -40.80 -8.35 -21.10
C LEU A 8 -39.54 -8.01 -21.89
N GLU A 9 -39.62 -7.98 -23.21
CA GLU A 9 -38.52 -7.62 -24.10
C GLU A 9 -38.08 -6.15 -23.89
N ILE A 10 -39.05 -5.23 -23.82
CA ILE A 10 -38.81 -3.81 -23.51
C ILE A 10 -38.13 -3.68 -22.14
N LYS A 11 -38.65 -4.38 -21.11
CA LYS A 11 -38.07 -4.33 -19.76
C LYS A 11 -36.61 -4.85 -19.74
N ASN A 12 -36.35 -5.98 -20.45
CA ASN A 12 -35.01 -6.53 -20.55
C ASN A 12 -34.07 -5.59 -21.30
N ARG A 13 -34.51 -4.95 -22.36
CA ARG A 13 -33.76 -3.97 -23.14
C ARG A 13 -33.42 -2.75 -22.30
N LEU A 14 -34.38 -2.18 -21.57
CA LEU A 14 -34.16 -1.04 -20.66
C LEU A 14 -33.20 -1.41 -19.52
N SER A 15 -33.31 -2.63 -18.96
CA SER A 15 -32.40 -3.09 -17.93
C SER A 15 -30.95 -3.22 -18.45
N LYS A 16 -30.75 -3.78 -19.65
CA LYS A 16 -29.43 -3.86 -20.29
C LYS A 16 -28.86 -2.47 -20.60
N GLU A 17 -29.69 -1.56 -21.06
CA GLU A 17 -29.26 -0.18 -21.35
C GLU A 17 -28.86 0.56 -20.08
N LYS A 18 -29.62 0.40 -18.98
CA LYS A 18 -29.28 0.95 -17.66
C LYS A 18 -27.93 0.40 -17.16
N GLN A 19 -27.73 -0.92 -17.24
CA GLN A 19 -26.47 -1.56 -16.83
C GLN A 19 -25.28 -1.05 -17.65
N ARG A 20 -25.48 -0.86 -18.98
CA ARG A 20 -24.45 -0.32 -19.87
C ARG A 20 -24.09 1.12 -19.48
N ARG A 21 -25.08 2.00 -19.23
CA ARG A 21 -24.85 3.38 -18.79
C ARG A 21 -24.13 3.46 -17.45
N GLU A 22 -24.51 2.58 -16.51
CA GLU A 22 -23.82 2.49 -15.19
C GLU A 22 -22.38 2.03 -15.36
N ALA A 23 -22.10 1.07 -16.23
CA ALA A 23 -20.75 0.60 -16.53
C ALA A 23 -19.91 1.68 -17.21
N ASP A 24 -20.48 2.40 -18.19
CA ASP A 24 -19.81 3.52 -18.89
C ASP A 24 -19.48 4.66 -17.92
N LEU A 25 -20.42 5.01 -17.02
CA LEU A 25 -20.20 6.05 -16.00
C LEU A 25 -19.11 5.62 -15.01
N LYS A 26 -19.11 4.35 -14.56
CA LYS A 26 -18.08 3.80 -13.68
C LYS A 26 -16.71 3.82 -14.34
N ALA A 27 -16.62 3.41 -15.62
CA ALA A 27 -15.37 3.45 -16.38
C ALA A 27 -14.85 4.87 -16.57
N LYS A 28 -15.74 5.85 -16.85
CA LYS A 28 -15.38 7.25 -16.95
C LYS A 28 -14.83 7.79 -15.63
N LYS A 29 -15.51 7.56 -14.52
CA LYS A 29 -15.04 7.97 -13.18
C LYS A 29 -13.68 7.34 -12.86
N GLN A 30 -13.51 6.05 -13.12
CA GLN A 30 -12.23 5.36 -12.89
C GLN A 30 -11.08 5.98 -13.71
N ASN A 31 -11.34 6.44 -14.94
CA ASN A 31 -10.32 7.11 -15.73
C ASN A 31 -10.02 8.52 -15.18
N GLU A 32 -11.02 9.27 -14.73
CA GLU A 32 -10.84 10.57 -14.05
C GLU A 32 -10.02 10.41 -12.77
N ASP A 33 -10.31 9.40 -11.95
CA ASP A 33 -9.56 9.09 -10.72
C ASP A 33 -8.09 8.71 -11.00
N LEU A 34 -7.80 8.11 -12.17
CA LEU A 34 -6.43 7.81 -12.58
C LEU A 34 -5.69 9.02 -13.13
N GLU A 35 -6.37 9.97 -13.75
CA GLU A 35 -5.74 11.20 -14.23
C GLU A 35 -5.40 12.18 -13.09
N ALA A 36 -6.19 12.21 -12.03
CA ALA A 36 -5.97 13.02 -10.82
C ALA A 36 -6.10 12.18 -9.54
N PRO A 37 -5.18 11.19 -9.30
CA PRO A 37 -5.37 10.21 -8.26
C PRO A 37 -5.32 10.86 -6.87
N ALA A 38 -6.37 10.61 -6.07
CA ALA A 38 -6.56 11.10 -4.70
C ALA A 38 -6.39 12.63 -4.56
N SER A 39 -6.89 13.40 -5.53
CA SER A 39 -6.74 14.86 -5.58
C SER A 39 -7.30 15.55 -4.35
N GLU A 40 -8.34 15.00 -3.73
CA GLU A 40 -8.93 15.50 -2.49
C GLU A 40 -8.00 15.42 -1.28
N LEU A 41 -7.04 14.47 -1.30
CA LEU A 41 -6.06 14.29 -0.21
C LEU A 41 -4.78 15.06 -0.46
N TYR A 42 -4.38 15.18 -1.72
CA TYR A 42 -3.04 15.63 -2.05
C TYR A 42 -2.94 17.07 -2.54
N GLY A 43 -3.91 17.62 -3.19
CA GLY A 43 -3.82 18.94 -3.82
C GLY A 43 -2.80 19.00 -4.99
N GLU A 44 -2.86 20.05 -5.79
CA GLU A 44 -1.97 20.21 -6.95
C GLU A 44 -0.51 20.46 -6.56
N GLU A 45 -0.27 21.19 -5.49
CA GLU A 45 1.07 21.54 -4.97
C GLU A 45 1.89 20.32 -4.53
N SER A 46 1.24 19.20 -4.30
CA SER A 46 1.88 17.95 -3.89
C SER A 46 2.46 17.14 -5.05
N TRP A 47 2.33 17.63 -6.30
CA TRP A 47 2.89 16.97 -7.49
C TRP A 47 4.36 17.31 -7.72
N GLY A 48 5.13 17.44 -6.62
CA GLY A 48 6.54 17.80 -6.64
C GLY A 48 7.48 16.60 -6.81
N SER A 49 8.79 16.92 -6.94
CA SER A 49 9.86 15.95 -7.20
C SER A 49 10.37 15.20 -5.95
N HIS A 50 9.92 15.57 -4.75
CA HIS A 50 10.32 14.89 -3.52
C HIS A 50 9.49 13.62 -3.29
N VAL A 51 10.13 12.54 -2.79
CA VAL A 51 9.42 11.30 -2.40
C VAL A 51 8.35 11.58 -1.35
N ASN A 52 8.66 12.45 -0.35
CA ASN A 52 7.60 13.05 0.47
C ASN A 52 7.05 14.28 -0.25
N PRO A 53 5.81 14.23 -0.80
CA PRO A 53 5.23 15.34 -1.56
C PRO A 53 5.01 16.61 -0.72
N PHE A 54 4.99 16.50 0.60
CA PHE A 54 4.78 17.58 1.55
C PHE A 54 6.06 17.98 2.30
N ALA A 55 7.23 17.68 1.71
CA ALA A 55 8.51 18.06 2.33
C ALA A 55 8.59 19.59 2.52
N GLY A 56 8.70 20.03 3.78
CA GLY A 56 8.73 21.46 4.14
C GLY A 56 7.37 22.16 4.18
N MET A 57 6.28 21.47 3.90
CA MET A 57 4.92 21.99 3.95
C MET A 57 4.21 21.53 5.24
N SER A 58 3.27 22.35 5.71
CA SER A 58 2.30 21.95 6.74
C SER A 58 1.06 21.39 6.03
N VAL A 59 0.73 20.13 6.29
CA VAL A 59 -0.43 19.47 5.69
C VAL A 59 -1.31 18.87 6.77
N ASN A 60 -2.62 18.96 6.58
CA ASN A 60 -3.56 18.33 7.47
C ASN A 60 -3.76 16.85 7.06
N ILE A 61 -3.09 15.96 7.79
CA ILE A 61 -3.25 14.52 7.60
C ILE A 61 -4.47 14.08 8.39
N PRO A 62 -5.42 13.36 7.78
CA PRO A 62 -6.62 12.87 8.47
C PRO A 62 -6.23 11.93 9.62
N ASP A 63 -6.98 12.01 10.73
CA ASP A 63 -6.73 11.15 11.89
C ASP A 63 -6.95 9.68 11.57
N ARG A 64 -7.86 9.38 10.64
CA ARG A 64 -8.14 8.05 10.11
C ARG A 64 -8.46 8.13 8.61
N GLN A 65 -7.93 7.19 7.85
CA GLN A 65 -8.25 6.98 6.44
C GLN A 65 -8.37 5.49 6.16
N ASP A 66 -9.49 5.08 5.57
CA ASP A 66 -9.65 3.73 5.06
C ASP A 66 -9.08 3.67 3.63
N ILE A 67 -8.18 2.73 3.39
CA ILE A 67 -7.41 2.56 2.15
C ILE A 67 -7.78 1.20 1.55
N ASP A 68 -8.38 1.20 0.36
CA ASP A 68 -8.71 -0.02 -0.38
C ASP A 68 -7.43 -0.66 -0.93
N LEU A 69 -7.23 -1.94 -0.65
CA LEU A 69 -6.07 -2.71 -1.09
C LEU A 69 -6.43 -3.85 -2.07
N GLN A 70 -7.67 -3.95 -2.51
CA GLN A 70 -8.16 -5.11 -3.29
C GLN A 70 -7.47 -5.24 -4.66
N GLU A 71 -7.05 -4.11 -5.26
CA GLU A 71 -6.39 -4.09 -6.57
C GLU A 71 -4.91 -4.53 -6.51
N PHE A 72 -4.36 -4.81 -5.34
CA PHE A 72 -2.94 -5.10 -5.18
C PHE A 72 -2.43 -6.21 -6.08
N VAL A 73 -1.36 -5.93 -6.79
CA VAL A 73 -0.56 -6.89 -7.57
C VAL A 73 0.88 -6.88 -7.05
N MET A 74 1.47 -8.06 -6.87
CA MET A 74 2.89 -8.17 -6.49
C MET A 74 3.77 -7.42 -7.49
N PRO A 75 4.64 -6.52 -7.01
CA PRO A 75 5.48 -5.70 -7.90
C PRO A 75 6.58 -6.49 -8.63
N ILE A 76 6.88 -7.70 -8.19
CA ILE A 76 7.83 -8.62 -8.81
C ILE A 76 7.34 -10.07 -8.71
N ALA A 77 7.87 -10.95 -9.55
CA ALA A 77 7.45 -12.35 -9.59
C ALA A 77 7.90 -13.15 -8.35
N THR A 78 9.04 -12.80 -7.76
CA THR A 78 9.54 -13.47 -6.56
C THR A 78 8.80 -12.98 -5.32
N ARG A 79 8.79 -13.83 -4.27
CA ARG A 79 8.08 -13.53 -3.02
C ARG A 79 9.03 -13.48 -1.81
N GLN A 80 10.33 -13.45 -2.07
CA GLN A 80 11.35 -13.48 -1.02
C GLN A 80 11.67 -12.07 -0.53
N VAL A 81 11.36 -11.80 0.73
CA VAL A 81 11.79 -10.60 1.45
C VAL A 81 13.24 -10.81 1.89
N THR A 82 14.13 -9.88 1.56
CA THR A 82 15.54 -9.89 1.95
C THR A 82 15.84 -8.92 3.09
N SER A 83 15.03 -7.86 3.26
CA SER A 83 15.15 -6.92 4.37
C SER A 83 13.82 -6.24 4.65
N ASN A 84 13.45 -6.18 5.92
CA ASN A 84 12.20 -5.58 6.37
C ASN A 84 12.32 -4.06 6.56
N TYR A 85 11.16 -3.41 6.62
CA TYR A 85 11.00 -2.05 7.11
C TYR A 85 11.50 -1.94 8.55
N GLY A 86 12.08 -0.80 8.91
CA GLY A 86 12.47 -0.53 10.28
C GLY A 86 13.89 0.04 10.44
N TYR A 87 14.30 0.27 11.67
CA TYR A 87 15.62 0.81 11.96
C TYR A 87 16.70 -0.26 11.80
N ARG A 88 17.66 0.00 10.93
CA ARG A 88 18.82 -0.88 10.67
C ARG A 88 19.98 -0.45 11.56
N HIS A 89 20.16 -1.13 12.69
CA HIS A 89 21.22 -0.81 13.65
C HIS A 89 22.62 -0.81 13.04
N SER A 90 22.93 -1.82 12.19
CA SER A 90 24.23 -1.95 11.50
C SER A 90 24.55 -0.77 10.56
N PHE A 91 23.54 -0.05 10.10
CA PHE A 91 23.69 1.09 9.19
C PHE A 91 23.35 2.44 9.84
N GLY A 92 22.91 2.45 11.11
CA GLY A 92 22.54 3.63 11.85
C GLY A 92 21.36 4.43 11.26
N ARG A 93 20.48 3.81 10.46
CA ARG A 93 19.42 4.50 9.71
C ARG A 93 18.12 3.71 9.62
N MET A 94 17.05 4.46 9.37
CA MET A 94 15.75 3.89 9.07
C MET A 94 15.69 3.35 7.64
N HIS A 95 15.05 2.20 7.47
CA HIS A 95 14.65 1.61 6.20
C HIS A 95 13.14 1.82 6.03
N TYR A 96 12.75 2.63 5.06
CA TYR A 96 11.35 3.05 4.87
C TYR A 96 10.54 2.11 3.98
N GLY A 97 11.11 0.98 3.57
CA GLY A 97 10.47 0.00 2.71
C GLY A 97 10.82 -1.43 3.07
N THR A 98 10.42 -2.33 2.21
CA THR A 98 10.78 -3.75 2.23
C THR A 98 11.61 -4.05 1.00
N ASP A 99 12.75 -4.73 1.18
CA ASP A 99 13.58 -5.16 0.06
C ASP A 99 13.14 -6.56 -0.39
N LEU A 100 12.81 -6.68 -1.66
CA LEU A 100 12.33 -7.91 -2.30
C LEU A 100 13.39 -8.43 -3.27
N LYS A 101 13.78 -9.70 -3.15
CA LYS A 101 14.79 -10.33 -4.01
C LYS A 101 14.32 -10.37 -5.46
N LEU A 102 15.18 -9.92 -6.37
CA LEU A 102 15.00 -10.08 -7.80
C LEU A 102 16.37 -10.30 -8.49
N SER A 103 16.33 -10.69 -9.75
CA SER A 103 17.52 -10.72 -10.61
C SER A 103 17.61 -9.44 -11.45
N HIS A 104 18.83 -9.08 -11.87
CA HIS A 104 19.00 -7.97 -12.79
C HIS A 104 18.22 -8.21 -14.08
N GLY A 105 17.39 -7.25 -14.48
CA GLY A 105 16.56 -7.36 -15.67
C GLY A 105 15.15 -7.92 -15.43
N ASP A 106 14.85 -8.44 -14.23
CA ASP A 106 13.49 -8.87 -13.88
C ASP A 106 12.50 -7.72 -14.01
N THR A 107 11.29 -8.02 -14.47
CA THR A 107 10.25 -7.00 -14.65
C THR A 107 9.74 -6.50 -13.30
N VAL A 108 9.79 -5.18 -13.09
CA VAL A 108 9.13 -4.49 -11.99
C VAL A 108 7.78 -3.95 -12.47
N ARG A 109 6.71 -4.18 -11.69
CA ARG A 109 5.33 -3.86 -12.05
C ARG A 109 4.70 -2.90 -11.05
N ALA A 110 3.72 -2.12 -11.50
CA ALA A 110 2.90 -1.27 -10.65
C ALA A 110 2.06 -2.13 -9.68
N ALA A 111 2.12 -1.84 -8.38
CA ALA A 111 1.36 -2.58 -7.37
C ALA A 111 -0.14 -2.26 -7.37
N PHE A 112 -0.53 -1.10 -7.86
CA PHE A 112 -1.90 -0.62 -8.05
C PHE A 112 -1.97 0.22 -9.32
N SER A 113 -3.17 0.41 -9.85
CA SER A 113 -3.41 1.42 -10.88
C SER A 113 -3.16 2.82 -10.34
N GLY A 114 -2.62 3.73 -11.17
CA GLY A 114 -2.29 5.09 -10.73
C GLY A 114 -1.56 5.89 -11.79
N LYS A 115 -1.00 7.03 -11.35
CA LYS A 115 -0.23 7.94 -12.21
C LYS A 115 1.19 8.09 -11.68
N VAL A 116 2.15 7.97 -12.57
CA VAL A 116 3.58 8.14 -12.24
C VAL A 116 3.84 9.59 -11.86
N ARG A 117 4.19 9.84 -10.61
CA ARG A 117 4.48 11.17 -10.09
C ARG A 117 5.96 11.53 -10.22
N ILE A 118 6.84 10.55 -9.98
CA ILE A 118 8.29 10.75 -10.09
C ILE A 118 8.91 9.62 -10.92
N LYS A 119 9.82 10.00 -11.80
CA LYS A 119 10.82 9.12 -12.42
C LYS A 119 12.16 9.82 -12.34
N SER A 120 13.06 9.34 -11.46
CA SER A 120 14.29 10.04 -11.18
C SER A 120 15.45 9.08 -10.83
N TYR A 121 16.62 9.66 -10.55
CA TYR A 121 17.82 8.95 -10.13
C TYR A 121 18.45 9.63 -8.90
N GLU A 122 18.71 8.84 -7.85
CA GLU A 122 19.41 9.28 -6.65
C GLU A 122 20.57 8.34 -6.32
N GLY A 123 21.80 8.73 -6.67
CA GLY A 123 23.00 7.89 -6.54
C GLY A 123 23.32 7.48 -5.10
N GLY A 124 23.07 8.35 -4.11
CA GLY A 124 23.29 8.09 -2.69
C GLY A 124 22.10 7.42 -1.96
N GLY A 125 21.02 7.10 -2.66
CA GLY A 125 19.77 6.60 -2.10
C GLY A 125 19.11 5.57 -3.01
N TYR A 126 17.96 5.91 -3.58
CA TYR A 126 17.07 5.01 -4.34
C TYR A 126 17.63 4.48 -5.67
N GLY A 127 18.72 5.03 -6.20
CA GLY A 127 19.17 4.73 -7.56
C GLY A 127 18.15 5.20 -8.60
N ASN A 128 17.92 4.44 -9.66
CA ASN A 128 16.78 4.67 -10.54
C ASN A 128 15.51 4.27 -9.80
N TYR A 129 14.56 5.21 -9.67
CA TYR A 129 13.34 4.97 -8.95
C TYR A 129 12.11 5.61 -9.61
N VAL A 130 10.96 5.07 -9.29
CA VAL A 130 9.64 5.56 -9.69
C VAL A 130 8.78 5.70 -8.45
N VAL A 131 7.97 6.76 -8.39
CA VAL A 131 6.88 6.92 -7.42
C VAL A 131 5.58 6.99 -8.19
N ILE A 132 4.60 6.18 -7.77
CA ILE A 132 3.27 6.15 -8.36
C ILE A 132 2.28 6.56 -7.28
N ARG A 133 1.41 7.52 -7.61
CA ARG A 133 0.25 7.88 -6.78
C ARG A 133 -0.98 7.13 -7.26
N HIS A 134 -1.75 6.62 -6.31
CA HIS A 134 -2.90 5.75 -6.55
C HIS A 134 -4.22 6.39 -6.12
N PRO A 135 -5.36 6.08 -6.76
CA PRO A 135 -6.67 6.59 -6.37
C PRO A 135 -7.08 6.26 -4.93
N ASN A 136 -6.55 5.17 -4.36
CA ASN A 136 -6.79 4.78 -2.96
C ASN A 136 -6.05 5.64 -1.92
N GLY A 137 -5.29 6.66 -2.35
CA GLY A 137 -4.52 7.55 -1.50
C GLY A 137 -3.11 7.06 -1.14
N LEU A 138 -2.71 5.85 -1.53
CA LEU A 138 -1.32 5.42 -1.37
C LEU A 138 -0.41 6.05 -2.45
N GLU A 139 0.86 6.19 -2.08
CA GLU A 139 1.98 6.26 -3.02
C GLU A 139 2.88 5.06 -2.82
N THR A 140 3.33 4.45 -3.92
CA THR A 140 4.32 3.38 -3.89
C THR A 140 5.63 3.83 -4.52
N VAL A 141 6.75 3.42 -3.93
CA VAL A 141 8.10 3.73 -4.39
C VAL A 141 8.77 2.44 -4.83
N TYR A 142 9.43 2.49 -5.99
CA TYR A 142 10.16 1.38 -6.59
C TYR A 142 11.60 1.81 -6.84
N GLY A 143 12.52 1.36 -6.00
CA GLY A 143 13.94 1.76 -6.04
C GLY A 143 14.87 0.70 -6.57
N HIS A 144 16.13 1.10 -6.79
CA HIS A 144 17.27 0.29 -7.23
C HIS A 144 17.13 -0.35 -8.61
N MET A 145 16.18 0.13 -9.44
CA MET A 145 15.97 -0.38 -10.78
C MET A 145 17.21 -0.16 -11.68
N SER A 146 17.46 -1.04 -12.64
CA SER A 146 18.46 -0.80 -13.69
C SER A 146 18.00 0.31 -14.63
N ARG A 147 16.70 0.35 -14.94
CA ARG A 147 16.04 1.44 -15.68
C ARG A 147 14.54 1.47 -15.44
N SER A 148 13.96 2.64 -15.52
CA SER A 148 12.52 2.85 -15.65
C SER A 148 12.11 2.82 -17.12
N ILE A 149 10.94 2.22 -17.44
CA ILE A 149 10.36 2.19 -18.79
C ILE A 149 9.15 3.11 -18.94
N VAL A 150 8.73 3.75 -17.84
CA VAL A 150 7.64 4.74 -17.81
C VAL A 150 8.21 6.16 -17.66
N ARG A 151 7.36 7.18 -17.91
CA ARG A 151 7.67 8.60 -17.74
C ARG A 151 6.76 9.20 -16.66
N GLU A 152 7.16 10.33 -16.12
CA GLU A 152 6.26 11.14 -15.27
C GLU A 152 4.98 11.49 -16.02
N GLY A 153 3.86 11.49 -15.30
CA GLY A 153 2.53 11.70 -15.87
C GLY A 153 1.92 10.47 -16.55
N THR A 154 2.67 9.36 -16.76
CA THR A 154 2.12 8.14 -17.34
C THR A 154 1.08 7.52 -16.40
N VAL A 155 -0.13 7.26 -16.89
CA VAL A 155 -1.12 6.43 -16.22
C VAL A 155 -0.77 4.96 -16.45
N VAL A 156 -0.77 4.18 -15.36
CA VAL A 156 -0.50 2.74 -15.36
C VAL A 156 -1.62 1.98 -14.68
N ARG A 157 -1.85 0.75 -15.08
CA ARG A 157 -2.76 -0.19 -14.42
C ARG A 157 -1.97 -1.08 -13.47
N ALA A 158 -2.64 -1.63 -12.45
CA ALA A 158 -2.05 -2.64 -11.59
C ALA A 158 -1.48 -3.81 -12.41
N GLY A 159 -0.23 -4.18 -12.15
CA GLY A 159 0.49 -5.19 -12.90
C GLY A 159 1.20 -4.73 -14.17
N ASP A 160 1.01 -3.48 -14.61
CA ASP A 160 1.74 -2.95 -15.77
C ASP A 160 3.25 -2.89 -15.49
N PRO A 161 4.09 -3.22 -16.48
CA PRO A 161 5.54 -3.10 -16.35
C PRO A 161 5.95 -1.62 -16.26
N ILE A 162 6.75 -1.27 -15.25
CA ILE A 162 7.21 0.11 -15.00
C ILE A 162 8.72 0.25 -15.05
N GLY A 163 9.46 -0.86 -14.98
CA GLY A 163 10.91 -0.85 -15.00
C GLY A 163 11.52 -2.24 -14.97
N LEU A 164 12.83 -2.28 -14.92
CA LEU A 164 13.61 -3.51 -14.82
C LEU A 164 14.44 -3.51 -13.53
N GLY A 165 14.51 -4.66 -12.89
CA GLY A 165 15.30 -4.91 -11.70
C GLY A 165 16.79 -4.59 -11.89
N GLY A 166 17.41 -4.14 -10.83
CA GLY A 166 18.82 -3.75 -10.83
C GLY A 166 19.40 -3.66 -9.43
N SER A 167 20.50 -2.92 -9.33
CA SER A 167 21.23 -2.66 -8.09
C SER A 167 21.84 -1.24 -8.13
N THR A 168 21.09 -0.25 -8.64
CA THR A 168 21.57 1.13 -8.75
C THR A 168 21.40 1.89 -7.44
N GLY A 169 22.12 2.99 -7.26
CA GLY A 169 22.10 3.77 -6.03
C GLY A 169 22.79 3.05 -4.87
N ARG A 170 22.27 3.21 -3.67
CA ARG A 170 22.84 2.60 -2.46
C ARG A 170 22.31 1.17 -2.26
N SER A 171 22.79 0.25 -3.06
CA SER A 171 22.42 -1.15 -3.07
C SER A 171 23.65 -2.04 -3.01
N THR A 172 23.58 -3.18 -2.33
CA THR A 172 24.65 -4.17 -2.21
C THR A 172 24.47 -5.37 -3.16
N GLY A 173 23.39 -5.42 -3.90
CA GLY A 173 23.07 -6.48 -4.85
C GLY A 173 21.67 -6.33 -5.42
N PRO A 174 21.28 -7.09 -6.46
CA PRO A 174 19.99 -6.94 -7.11
C PRO A 174 18.82 -7.20 -6.16
N HIS A 175 17.97 -6.18 -5.97
CA HIS A 175 16.72 -6.26 -5.22
C HIS A 175 15.81 -5.10 -5.61
N LEU A 176 14.52 -5.22 -5.38
CA LEU A 176 13.57 -4.13 -5.42
C LEU A 176 13.42 -3.56 -4.00
N HIS A 177 13.74 -2.29 -3.82
CA HIS A 177 13.31 -1.53 -2.65
C HIS A 177 11.89 -1.03 -2.89
N PHE A 178 10.93 -1.53 -2.11
CA PHE A 178 9.51 -1.24 -2.25
C PHE A 178 8.98 -0.52 -1.02
N GLU A 179 8.37 0.67 -1.22
CA GLU A 179 7.72 1.40 -0.13
C GLU A 179 6.24 1.60 -0.41
N ALA A 180 5.46 1.69 0.65
CA ALA A 180 4.09 2.19 0.67
C ALA A 180 4.03 3.41 1.57
N ARG A 181 3.41 4.50 1.07
CA ARG A 181 3.30 5.78 1.79
C ARG A 181 1.88 6.29 1.71
N PHE A 182 1.45 6.96 2.77
CA PHE A 182 0.20 7.73 2.78
C PHE A 182 0.53 9.18 3.15
N MET A 183 0.23 10.11 2.24
CA MET A 183 0.53 11.54 2.42
C MET A 183 1.98 11.80 2.88
N GLY A 184 2.94 11.11 2.25
CA GLY A 184 4.36 11.20 2.57
C GLY A 184 4.83 10.40 3.80
N ILE A 185 3.90 9.87 4.60
CA ILE A 185 4.22 9.03 5.76
C ILE A 185 4.51 7.60 5.29
N PRO A 186 5.71 7.06 5.52
CA PRO A 186 6.01 5.68 5.18
C PRO A 186 5.26 4.72 6.11
N ILE A 187 4.64 3.71 5.52
CA ILE A 187 3.94 2.61 6.20
C ILE A 187 4.80 1.36 6.02
N ASP A 188 4.90 0.51 7.04
CA ASP A 188 5.54 -0.80 6.86
C ASP A 188 4.77 -1.60 5.80
N PRO A 189 5.38 -1.91 4.64
CA PRO A 189 4.67 -2.66 3.60
C PRO A 189 4.16 -4.02 4.08
N SER A 190 4.80 -4.61 5.10
CA SER A 190 4.37 -5.88 5.70
C SER A 190 3.09 -5.76 6.52
N ASP A 191 2.69 -4.54 6.92
CA ASP A 191 1.38 -4.32 7.55
C ASP A 191 0.24 -4.34 6.52
N LEU A 192 0.51 -3.98 5.26
CA LEU A 192 -0.47 -3.96 4.18
C LEU A 192 -0.50 -5.30 3.41
N PHE A 193 0.68 -5.89 3.16
CA PHE A 193 0.83 -7.00 2.21
C PHE A 193 1.46 -8.24 2.86
N ASP A 194 0.96 -9.40 2.49
CA ASP A 194 1.64 -10.68 2.70
C ASP A 194 2.45 -11.01 1.45
N PHE A 195 3.73 -10.66 1.46
CA PHE A 195 4.61 -10.89 0.31
C PHE A 195 4.80 -12.37 -0.01
N GLN A 196 4.74 -13.25 0.99
CA GLN A 196 4.88 -14.69 0.77
C GLN A 196 3.65 -15.27 0.07
N ALA A 197 2.46 -14.84 0.49
CA ALA A 197 1.21 -15.21 -0.17
C ALA A 197 0.98 -14.42 -1.48
N GLY A 198 1.58 -13.22 -1.61
CA GLY A 198 1.42 -12.32 -2.75
C GLY A 198 0.05 -11.66 -2.80
N VAL A 199 -0.54 -11.37 -1.66
CA VAL A 199 -1.88 -10.80 -1.51
C VAL A 199 -1.90 -9.69 -0.46
N PRO A 200 -2.89 -8.78 -0.49
CA PRO A 200 -3.08 -7.84 0.60
C PRO A 200 -3.52 -8.58 1.88
N ARG A 201 -3.15 -8.04 3.05
CA ARG A 201 -3.58 -8.62 4.34
C ARG A 201 -5.03 -8.32 4.66
N TYR A 202 -5.56 -7.25 4.10
CA TYR A 202 -6.92 -6.74 4.28
C TYR A 202 -7.48 -6.30 2.93
N ASP A 203 -8.79 -6.32 2.77
CA ASP A 203 -9.45 -5.67 1.63
C ASP A 203 -9.36 -4.15 1.79
N VAL A 204 -9.50 -3.67 3.04
CA VAL A 204 -9.36 -2.26 3.40
C VAL A 204 -8.44 -2.14 4.60
N PHE A 205 -7.43 -1.30 4.49
CA PHE A 205 -6.50 -0.98 5.57
C PHE A 205 -6.89 0.35 6.22
N ALA A 206 -7.06 0.36 7.53
CA ALA A 206 -7.31 1.58 8.27
C ALA A 206 -5.99 2.26 8.67
N PHE A 207 -5.61 3.31 7.95
CA PHE A 207 -4.55 4.20 8.38
C PHE A 207 -5.03 5.03 9.57
N VAL A 208 -4.22 5.09 10.64
CA VAL A 208 -4.47 5.92 11.83
C VAL A 208 -3.26 6.82 12.05
N LYS A 209 -3.49 8.13 12.07
CA LYS A 209 -2.46 9.14 12.33
C LYS A 209 -1.77 8.88 13.68
N GLY A 210 -0.44 8.88 13.69
CA GLY A 210 0.36 8.60 14.90
C GLY A 210 0.72 7.12 15.10
N ALA A 211 0.05 6.18 14.44
CA ALA A 211 0.49 4.78 14.39
C ALA A 211 1.80 4.65 13.59
N TYR A 212 2.00 5.54 12.62
CA TYR A 212 3.20 5.64 11.80
C TYR A 212 3.89 6.98 12.04
N ARG A 213 5.19 6.95 12.23
CA ARG A 213 5.96 8.15 12.57
C ARG A 213 6.53 8.80 11.32
N THR A 214 6.43 10.12 11.22
CA THR A 214 7.14 10.87 10.18
C THR A 214 8.66 10.79 10.40
N PRO A 215 9.49 10.90 9.36
CA PRO A 215 10.96 10.87 9.48
C PRO A 215 11.52 11.85 10.53
N ARG A 216 10.91 13.01 10.71
CA ARG A 216 11.28 13.99 11.75
C ARG A 216 11.06 13.47 13.18
N SER A 217 9.98 12.72 13.42
CA SER A 217 9.69 12.18 14.75
C SER A 217 10.66 11.05 15.15
N PHE A 218 11.26 10.34 14.19
CA PHE A 218 12.35 9.40 14.47
C PHE A 218 13.63 10.10 14.95
N ALA A 219 13.99 11.24 14.37
CA ALA A 219 15.15 12.03 14.80
C ALA A 219 14.96 12.59 16.23
N VAL A 220 13.76 13.07 16.55
CA VAL A 220 13.43 13.59 17.90
C VAL A 220 13.36 12.47 18.93
N ALA A 221 12.82 11.28 18.57
CA ALA A 221 12.78 10.12 19.48
C ALA A 221 14.19 9.63 19.85
N LYS A 222 15.17 9.71 18.93
CA LYS A 222 16.56 9.36 19.22
C LYS A 222 17.22 10.32 20.24
N ALA A 223 16.82 11.59 20.24
CA ALA A 223 17.29 12.58 21.23
C ALA A 223 16.61 12.43 22.60
N ALA A 224 15.39 11.88 22.66
CA ALA A 224 14.62 11.71 23.90
C ALA A 224 14.81 10.35 24.60
N ALA A 225 15.44 9.38 23.92
CA ALA A 225 15.69 8.05 24.48
C ALA A 225 16.95 8.03 25.38
N LYS A 226 16.92 8.77 26.50
CA LYS A 226 17.72 8.39 27.66
C LYS A 226 17.07 7.17 28.31
N PRO A 227 17.85 6.15 28.72
CA PRO A 227 17.27 4.92 29.27
C PRO A 227 16.56 5.25 30.58
N LYS A 228 15.24 5.22 30.60
CA LYS A 228 14.50 5.12 31.86
C LYS A 228 14.67 3.69 32.36
N LYS A 229 15.21 3.61 33.59
CA LYS A 229 15.31 2.37 34.36
C LYS A 229 13.96 1.64 34.41
N SER A 230 14.09 0.33 34.27
CA SER A 230 13.11 -0.71 34.47
C SER A 230 12.14 -0.48 35.63
N GLY A 231 10.87 -0.73 35.38
CA GLY A 231 9.87 -0.97 36.40
C GLY A 231 8.51 -0.44 36.02
N GLU A 232 7.83 -1.17 35.15
CA GLU A 232 6.38 -1.39 35.19
C GLU A 232 6.01 -2.30 34.02
N SER A 233 5.68 -3.52 34.37
CA SER A 233 5.13 -4.52 33.47
C SER A 233 3.74 -4.05 33.03
N ASN A 234 3.62 -3.59 31.76
CA ASN A 234 2.31 -3.53 31.14
C ASN A 234 1.84 -4.98 30.94
N GLU A 235 1.03 -5.48 31.84
CA GLU A 235 0.22 -6.64 31.61
C GLU A 235 -0.67 -6.36 30.38
N GLU A 236 -0.33 -6.94 29.24
CA GLU A 236 -1.22 -6.97 28.08
C GLU A 236 -2.51 -7.63 28.53
N GLN A 237 -3.58 -6.86 28.72
CA GLN A 237 -4.91 -7.41 29.04
C GLN A 237 -5.41 -8.17 27.81
N PHE A 238 -5.23 -9.48 27.82
CA PHE A 238 -5.82 -10.37 26.84
C PHE A 238 -7.33 -10.42 27.04
N LYS A 239 -8.09 -10.05 25.97
CA LYS A 239 -9.55 -10.22 25.94
C LYS A 239 -9.87 -11.54 25.26
N THR A 240 -10.59 -12.42 25.96
CA THR A 240 -11.06 -13.69 25.40
C THR A 240 -12.33 -13.46 24.58
N HIS A 241 -12.37 -13.95 23.34
CA HIS A 241 -13.54 -13.94 22.47
C HIS A 241 -14.09 -15.36 22.29
N ARG A 242 -15.38 -15.55 22.57
CA ARG A 242 -16.07 -16.83 22.30
C ARG A 242 -16.60 -16.80 20.86
N ILE A 243 -16.03 -17.64 20.01
CA ILE A 243 -16.37 -17.73 18.60
C ILE A 243 -17.82 -18.15 18.43
N LYS A 244 -18.58 -17.45 17.61
CA LYS A 244 -19.95 -17.78 17.21
C LYS A 244 -19.96 -18.42 15.82
N LYS A 245 -20.96 -19.25 15.57
CA LYS A 245 -21.10 -19.91 14.25
C LYS A 245 -21.17 -18.89 13.12
N GLY A 246 -20.26 -19.01 12.16
CA GLY A 246 -20.18 -18.11 10.99
C GLY A 246 -19.25 -16.91 11.16
N GLU A 247 -18.64 -16.71 12.33
CA GLU A 247 -17.63 -15.67 12.49
C GLU A 247 -16.32 -16.05 11.78
N THR A 248 -15.64 -15.04 11.26
CA THR A 248 -14.34 -15.19 10.61
C THR A 248 -13.25 -14.53 11.45
N VAL A 249 -12.02 -15.00 11.33
CA VAL A 249 -10.84 -14.38 11.96
C VAL A 249 -10.78 -12.87 11.65
N ARG A 250 -11.18 -12.49 10.45
CA ARG A 250 -11.21 -11.10 9.97
C ARG A 250 -12.27 -10.26 10.71
N ALA A 251 -13.48 -10.80 10.87
CA ALA A 251 -14.55 -10.11 11.57
C ALA A 251 -14.22 -9.90 13.06
N ILE A 252 -13.63 -10.91 13.71
CA ILE A 252 -13.19 -10.83 15.11
C ILE A 252 -12.06 -9.81 15.26
N ALA A 253 -11.06 -9.81 14.37
CA ALA A 253 -9.98 -8.83 14.40
C ALA A 253 -10.51 -7.39 14.28
N ALA A 254 -11.45 -7.14 13.37
CA ALA A 254 -12.10 -5.84 13.19
C ALA A 254 -12.87 -5.41 14.43
N GLN A 255 -13.61 -6.32 15.07
CA GLN A 255 -14.40 -6.04 16.27
C GLN A 255 -13.51 -5.56 17.44
N TYR A 256 -12.29 -6.09 17.57
CA TYR A 256 -11.37 -5.74 18.64
C TYR A 256 -10.31 -4.71 18.24
N GLY A 257 -10.38 -4.16 17.03
CA GLY A 257 -9.41 -3.16 16.53
C GLY A 257 -7.98 -3.68 16.44
N VAL A 258 -7.78 -4.99 16.23
CA VAL A 258 -6.48 -5.63 16.10
C VAL A 258 -6.26 -6.13 14.68
N SER A 259 -5.00 -6.18 14.22
CA SER A 259 -4.72 -6.77 12.91
C SER A 259 -4.97 -8.27 12.91
N VAL A 260 -5.44 -8.82 11.78
CA VAL A 260 -5.59 -10.27 11.58
C VAL A 260 -4.28 -10.98 11.88
N GLY A 261 -3.15 -10.41 11.44
CA GLY A 261 -1.82 -10.96 11.73
C GLY A 261 -1.49 -11.01 13.22
N LYS A 262 -1.84 -9.95 14.00
CA LYS A 262 -1.66 -9.95 15.47
C LYS A 262 -2.54 -11.01 16.10
N LEU A 263 -3.84 -11.07 15.75
CA LEU A 263 -4.77 -12.06 16.24
C LEU A 263 -4.31 -13.50 15.94
N CYS A 264 -3.85 -13.75 14.70
CA CYS A 264 -3.35 -15.05 14.28
C CYS A 264 -2.09 -15.47 15.03
N ARG A 265 -1.09 -14.57 15.15
CA ARG A 265 0.16 -14.86 15.88
C ARG A 265 -0.10 -15.15 17.35
N THR A 266 -0.92 -14.33 18.01
CA THR A 266 -1.24 -14.49 19.43
C THR A 266 -1.97 -15.80 19.74
N ASN A 267 -2.76 -16.31 18.78
CA ASN A 267 -3.58 -17.52 18.97
C ASN A 267 -3.07 -18.75 18.19
N GLY A 268 -1.95 -18.65 17.49
CA GLY A 268 -1.38 -19.78 16.72
C GLY A 268 -2.28 -20.30 15.59
N ILE A 269 -3.12 -19.41 14.99
CA ILE A 269 -4.05 -19.78 13.92
C ILE A 269 -3.69 -19.09 12.61
N SER A 270 -4.14 -19.64 11.47
CA SER A 270 -3.99 -19.00 10.17
C SER A 270 -5.14 -18.02 9.88
N ALA A 271 -4.90 -17.01 9.04
CA ALA A 271 -5.94 -16.06 8.63
C ALA A 271 -7.13 -16.71 7.87
N ARG A 272 -6.93 -17.93 7.35
CA ARG A 272 -7.95 -18.75 6.67
C ARG A 272 -8.50 -19.87 7.56
N ALA A 273 -8.17 -19.88 8.86
CA ALA A 273 -8.67 -20.89 9.77
C ALA A 273 -10.21 -20.87 9.79
N LYS A 274 -10.81 -22.04 9.61
CA LYS A 274 -12.24 -22.22 9.88
C LYS A 274 -12.39 -22.22 11.40
N LEU A 275 -13.11 -21.23 11.90
CA LEU A 275 -13.47 -21.15 13.32
C LEU A 275 -14.75 -21.97 13.53
N SER A 276 -14.65 -23.00 14.31
CA SER A 276 -15.77 -23.92 14.64
C SER A 276 -16.21 -23.74 16.08
#